data_2b4057bd27a89bfa0cff8864963d21a5
#
_entry.id   2b4057bd27a89bfa0cff8864963d21a5
#
_cell.length_a   1.000
_cell.length_b   1.000
_cell.length_c   1.000
_cell.angle_alpha   90.00
_cell.angle_beta   90.00
_cell.angle_gamma   90.00
#
_symmetry.space_group_name_H-M   'P 1'
#
loop_
_entity.id
_entity.type
_entity.pdbx_description
1 polymer ?
#
loop_
_entity_poly.entity_id
_entity_poly.type
_entity_poly.pdbx_seq_one_letter_code
_entity_poly.pdbx_strand_id
1 'polypeptide(L)'
;MNAKITVYNQLRKEKSFKLPINENKILKFTNNYKLDYEITDMEDEYNFLASINAENSNLEDLSKLVELIENSDDEKEVITKLLFHYKNYNVSIYTLLEEFEDIVNKYETYSDFKNEEDWAEAYNDVYTFVNIENSYEVCCNFDDELRDSFLRDLKSTVDLGDLEDRMYDMSIGQILDELEEIGLLSNLPFSIAFYFDWKSTVKALRANGMTIDKLNDLIIVEI
;
A
#
# COMPACT_ATOMS: atom_id res chain seq x y z
N MET A 1 -4.43 -18.58 9.07
CA MET A 1 -4.47 -18.96 7.63
C MET A 1 -4.66 -20.47 7.50
N ASN A 2 -5.71 -20.95 6.82
CA ASN A 2 -5.88 -22.38 6.56
C ASN A 2 -5.23 -22.75 5.23
N ALA A 3 -3.93 -23.00 5.25
CA ALA A 3 -3.18 -23.34 4.05
C ALA A 3 -3.04 -24.85 3.88
N LYS A 4 -3.26 -25.33 2.66
CA LYS A 4 -3.18 -26.74 2.28
C LYS A 4 -2.47 -26.88 0.95
N ILE A 5 -1.60 -27.87 0.86
CA ILE A 5 -0.90 -28.22 -0.37
C ILE A 5 -1.19 -29.66 -0.76
N THR A 6 -1.20 -29.93 -2.05
CA THR A 6 -1.26 -31.29 -2.61
C THR A 6 0.08 -31.60 -3.26
N VAL A 7 0.66 -32.71 -2.88
CA VAL A 7 2.00 -33.13 -3.28
C VAL A 7 1.91 -34.45 -4.04
N TYR A 8 2.58 -34.49 -5.17
CA TYR A 8 2.74 -35.68 -6.00
C TYR A 8 4.16 -36.23 -5.88
N ASN A 9 4.30 -37.53 -5.61
CA ASN A 9 5.61 -38.16 -5.52
C ASN A 9 5.94 -39.03 -6.75
N GLN A 10 7.20 -39.42 -6.87
CA GLN A 10 7.68 -40.27 -7.98
C GLN A 10 6.97 -41.63 -8.11
N LEU A 11 6.34 -42.12 -7.03
CA LEU A 11 5.53 -43.33 -7.06
C LEU A 11 4.11 -43.09 -7.61
N ARG A 12 3.86 -41.93 -8.19
CA ARG A 12 2.55 -41.51 -8.70
C ARG A 12 1.44 -41.52 -7.65
N LYS A 13 1.80 -41.19 -6.40
CA LYS A 13 0.85 -41.00 -5.33
C LYS A 13 0.69 -39.52 -5.03
N GLU A 14 -0.53 -39.14 -4.81
CA GLU A 14 -0.92 -37.79 -4.46
C GLU A 14 -1.40 -37.77 -3.01
N LYS A 15 -1.05 -36.71 -2.29
CA LYS A 15 -1.50 -36.49 -0.92
C LYS A 15 -1.52 -35.04 -0.56
N SER A 16 -2.61 -34.63 0.09
CA SER A 16 -2.74 -33.27 0.62
C SER A 16 -2.22 -33.19 2.06
N PHE A 17 -1.57 -32.08 2.36
CA PHE A 17 -1.02 -31.75 3.66
C PHE A 17 -1.48 -30.35 4.07
N LYS A 18 -1.80 -30.19 5.35
CA LYS A 18 -2.00 -28.86 5.93
C LYS A 18 -0.65 -28.24 6.28
N LEU A 19 -0.44 -26.96 5.94
CA LEU A 19 0.69 -26.16 6.39
C LEU A 19 0.37 -25.53 7.77
N PRO A 20 1.39 -25.27 8.61
CA PRO A 20 2.78 -25.70 8.46
C PRO A 20 2.92 -27.22 8.63
N ILE A 21 3.85 -27.81 7.89
CA ILE A 21 4.09 -29.25 7.87
C ILE A 21 5.47 -29.58 8.40
N ASN A 22 5.53 -30.60 9.25
CA ASN A 22 6.82 -31.17 9.68
C ASN A 22 7.47 -31.94 8.51
N GLU A 23 8.71 -31.61 8.18
CA GLU A 23 9.52 -32.25 7.12
C GLU A 23 9.51 -33.79 7.18
N ASN A 24 9.54 -34.37 8.37
CA ASN A 24 9.49 -35.82 8.55
C ASN A 24 8.19 -36.47 8.01
N LYS A 25 7.08 -35.74 7.94
CA LYS A 25 5.85 -36.27 7.34
C LYS A 25 5.96 -36.36 5.83
N ILE A 26 6.66 -35.41 5.20
CA ILE A 26 6.92 -35.41 3.77
C ILE A 26 7.94 -36.48 3.40
N LEU A 27 9.05 -36.56 4.13
CA LEU A 27 10.06 -37.59 3.94
C LEU A 27 9.47 -39.01 4.02
N LYS A 28 8.53 -39.25 4.94
CA LYS A 28 7.81 -40.52 5.02
C LYS A 28 6.93 -40.77 3.80
N PHE A 29 6.31 -39.73 3.23
CA PHE A 29 5.50 -39.85 2.03
C PHE A 29 6.34 -40.07 0.77
N THR A 30 7.53 -39.51 0.70
CA THR A 30 8.47 -39.61 -0.41
C THR A 30 9.47 -40.77 -0.26
N ASN A 31 9.28 -41.66 0.72
CA ASN A 31 10.22 -42.75 1.05
C ASN A 31 11.66 -42.30 1.33
N ASN A 32 11.82 -41.16 2.04
CA ASN A 32 13.10 -40.53 2.37
C ASN A 32 13.88 -39.92 1.19
N TYR A 33 13.29 -39.75 0.04
CA TYR A 33 13.88 -39.00 -1.07
C TYR A 33 13.54 -37.50 -0.90
N LYS A 34 14.52 -36.70 -0.47
CA LYS A 34 14.34 -35.32 -0.03
C LYS A 34 13.79 -34.35 -1.09
N LEU A 35 13.85 -34.69 -2.36
CA LEU A 35 13.56 -33.74 -3.46
C LEU A 35 12.64 -34.31 -4.56
N ASP A 36 12.02 -35.46 -4.32
CA ASP A 36 11.26 -36.15 -5.36
C ASP A 36 9.74 -35.94 -5.17
N TYR A 37 9.32 -34.69 -5.03
CA TYR A 37 7.92 -34.33 -5.02
C TYR A 37 7.68 -33.07 -5.85
N GLU A 38 6.48 -32.96 -6.33
CA GLU A 38 5.94 -31.81 -7.06
C GLU A 38 4.70 -31.31 -6.32
N ILE A 39 4.58 -30.01 -6.13
CA ILE A 39 3.36 -29.42 -5.59
C ILE A 39 2.42 -29.24 -6.77
N THR A 40 1.27 -29.90 -6.74
CA THR A 40 0.31 -29.93 -7.85
C THR A 40 -0.91 -29.03 -7.61
N ASP A 41 -1.15 -28.70 -6.35
CA ASP A 41 -2.27 -27.84 -5.97
C ASP A 41 -2.01 -27.15 -4.62
N MET A 42 -2.54 -25.93 -4.48
CA MET A 42 -2.44 -25.11 -3.27
C MET A 42 -3.76 -24.41 -3.01
N GLU A 43 -4.21 -24.53 -1.78
CA GLU A 43 -5.43 -23.87 -1.30
C GLU A 43 -5.14 -23.10 -0.02
N ASP A 44 -5.52 -21.85 0.03
CA ASP A 44 -5.58 -21.05 1.25
C ASP A 44 -6.69 -20.01 1.17
N GLU A 45 -7.12 -19.51 2.32
CA GLU A 45 -8.25 -18.59 2.45
C GLU A 45 -8.06 -17.28 1.67
N TYR A 46 -6.80 -16.83 1.51
CA TYR A 46 -6.45 -15.56 0.88
C TYR A 46 -5.88 -15.72 -0.54
N ASN A 47 -5.80 -16.95 -1.04
CA ASN A 47 -5.13 -17.28 -2.30
C ASN A 47 -3.67 -16.80 -2.35
N PHE A 48 -3.02 -16.77 -1.19
CA PHE A 48 -1.67 -16.25 -1.01
C PHE A 48 -0.62 -17.11 -1.69
N LEU A 49 -0.64 -18.43 -1.42
CA LEU A 49 0.36 -19.37 -1.95
C LEU A 49 0.39 -19.40 -3.47
N ALA A 50 -0.79 -19.39 -4.10
CA ALA A 50 -0.88 -19.32 -5.56
C ALA A 50 -0.38 -17.98 -6.10
N SER A 51 -0.66 -16.89 -5.41
CA SER A 51 -0.25 -15.53 -5.80
C SER A 51 1.26 -15.30 -5.76
N ILE A 52 1.99 -16.04 -4.91
CA ILE A 52 3.46 -15.98 -4.82
C ILE A 52 4.16 -17.12 -5.61
N ASN A 53 3.42 -17.87 -6.44
CA ASN A 53 3.94 -18.99 -7.22
C ASN A 53 4.67 -20.04 -6.36
N ALA A 54 4.06 -20.42 -5.23
CA ALA A 54 4.69 -21.27 -4.22
C ALA A 54 4.95 -22.72 -4.67
N GLU A 55 4.43 -23.15 -5.85
CA GLU A 55 4.65 -24.49 -6.39
C GLU A 55 6.12 -24.84 -6.63
N ASN A 56 6.96 -23.85 -6.88
CA ASN A 56 8.39 -24.05 -7.15
C ASN A 56 9.26 -23.90 -5.88
N SER A 57 8.66 -23.85 -4.71
CA SER A 57 9.34 -23.49 -3.49
C SER A 57 9.67 -24.69 -2.62
N ASN A 58 10.63 -24.49 -1.72
CA ASN A 58 10.95 -25.45 -0.69
C ASN A 58 9.82 -25.50 0.35
N LEU A 59 9.33 -26.69 0.68
CA LEU A 59 8.25 -26.90 1.65
C LEU A 59 8.63 -26.47 3.08
N GLU A 60 9.91 -26.50 3.43
CA GLU A 60 10.38 -26.01 4.72
C GLU A 60 10.20 -24.50 4.83
N ASP A 61 10.60 -23.75 3.78
CA ASP A 61 10.48 -22.30 3.73
C ASP A 61 9.00 -21.88 3.69
N LEU A 62 8.18 -22.59 2.91
CA LEU A 62 6.72 -22.36 2.91
C LEU A 62 6.09 -22.61 4.27
N SER A 63 6.51 -23.68 4.96
CA SER A 63 5.97 -24.00 6.30
C SER A 63 6.34 -22.93 7.31
N LYS A 64 7.58 -22.43 7.28
CA LYS A 64 8.03 -21.34 8.15
C LYS A 64 7.29 -20.04 7.86
N LEU A 65 7.12 -19.71 6.57
CA LEU A 65 6.40 -18.50 6.17
C LEU A 65 4.93 -18.55 6.63
N VAL A 66 4.24 -19.67 6.42
CA VAL A 66 2.86 -19.87 6.89
C VAL A 66 2.79 -19.81 8.42
N GLU A 67 3.77 -20.38 9.12
CA GLU A 67 3.82 -20.33 10.60
C GLU A 67 3.99 -18.88 11.10
N LEU A 68 4.82 -18.06 10.47
CA LEU A 68 4.97 -16.65 10.81
C LEU A 68 3.66 -15.89 10.60
N ILE A 69 2.97 -16.12 9.48
CA ILE A 69 1.68 -15.50 9.19
C ILE A 69 0.62 -15.93 10.23
N GLU A 70 0.51 -17.23 10.53
CA GLU A 70 -0.46 -17.75 11.52
C GLU A 70 -0.20 -17.25 12.96
N ASN A 71 1.03 -16.85 13.27
CA ASN A 71 1.40 -16.30 14.58
C ASN A 71 1.28 -14.76 14.65
N SER A 72 0.92 -14.09 13.56
CA SER A 72 0.71 -12.64 13.54
C SER A 72 -0.67 -12.28 14.13
N ASP A 73 -0.79 -11.05 14.62
CA ASP A 73 -2.05 -10.53 15.20
C ASP A 73 -3.15 -10.35 14.15
N ASP A 74 -2.78 -9.99 12.91
CA ASP A 74 -3.68 -9.85 11.77
C ASP A 74 -3.11 -10.52 10.52
N GLU A 75 -3.56 -11.75 10.28
CA GLU A 75 -3.13 -12.56 9.12
C GLU A 75 -3.43 -11.86 7.78
N LYS A 76 -4.58 -11.19 7.68
CA LYS A 76 -5.00 -10.52 6.44
C LYS A 76 -4.09 -9.34 6.12
N GLU A 77 -3.77 -8.55 7.12
CA GLU A 77 -2.85 -7.42 6.98
C GLU A 77 -1.46 -7.88 6.55
N VAL A 78 -0.89 -8.86 7.26
CA VAL A 78 0.44 -9.41 6.95
C VAL A 78 0.49 -10.00 5.55
N ILE A 79 -0.50 -10.79 5.16
CA ILE A 79 -0.60 -11.36 3.81
C ILE A 79 -0.65 -10.26 2.76
N THR A 80 -1.41 -9.19 3.00
CA THR A 80 -1.51 -8.05 2.09
C THR A 80 -0.15 -7.38 1.89
N LYS A 81 0.60 -7.15 2.96
CA LYS A 81 1.94 -6.56 2.93
C LYS A 81 2.95 -7.45 2.18
N LEU A 82 2.94 -8.74 2.44
CA LEU A 82 3.81 -9.69 1.75
C LEU A 82 3.49 -9.80 0.25
N LEU A 83 2.22 -9.86 -0.13
CA LEU A 83 1.79 -9.88 -1.54
C LEU A 83 2.15 -8.60 -2.27
N PHE A 84 1.97 -7.45 -1.62
CA PHE A 84 2.33 -6.16 -2.17
C PHE A 84 3.84 -6.08 -2.43
N HIS A 85 4.66 -6.49 -1.47
CA HIS A 85 6.10 -6.54 -1.60
C HIS A 85 6.54 -7.50 -2.72
N TYR A 86 5.98 -8.72 -2.74
CA TYR A 86 6.26 -9.71 -3.78
C TYR A 86 5.95 -9.17 -5.18
N LYS A 87 4.78 -8.55 -5.36
CA LYS A 87 4.33 -7.98 -6.64
C LYS A 87 5.24 -6.86 -7.15
N ASN A 88 5.67 -5.97 -6.24
CA ASN A 88 6.44 -4.78 -6.62
C ASN A 88 7.92 -5.06 -6.83
N TYR A 89 8.50 -5.99 -6.07
CA TYR A 89 9.94 -6.27 -6.08
C TYR A 89 10.32 -7.61 -6.69
N ASN A 90 9.34 -8.46 -7.03
CA ASN A 90 9.55 -9.79 -7.62
C ASN A 90 10.59 -10.62 -6.84
N VAL A 91 10.44 -10.65 -5.52
CA VAL A 91 11.35 -11.34 -4.61
C VAL A 91 11.06 -12.84 -4.54
N SER A 92 12.00 -13.63 -4.01
CA SER A 92 11.78 -15.06 -3.77
C SER A 92 11.01 -15.29 -2.45
N ILE A 93 10.43 -16.49 -2.29
CA ILE A 93 9.81 -16.90 -1.02
C ILE A 93 10.86 -16.94 0.11
N TYR A 94 12.08 -17.31 -0.20
CA TYR A 94 13.19 -17.23 0.76
C TYR A 94 13.42 -15.79 1.25
N THR A 95 13.36 -14.81 0.35
CA THR A 95 13.47 -13.39 0.71
C THR A 95 12.30 -12.94 1.58
N LEU A 96 11.06 -13.34 1.23
CA LEU A 96 9.89 -13.03 2.06
C LEU A 96 10.01 -13.61 3.48
N LEU A 97 10.68 -14.75 3.63
CA LEU A 97 10.90 -15.38 4.92
C LEU A 97 12.01 -14.68 5.72
N GLU A 98 13.16 -14.41 5.09
CA GLU A 98 14.32 -13.81 5.75
C GLU A 98 14.09 -12.34 6.15
N GLU A 99 13.32 -11.60 5.34
CA GLU A 99 13.03 -10.18 5.53
C GLU A 99 11.60 -9.95 6.08
N PHE A 100 10.98 -10.97 6.66
CA PHE A 100 9.56 -10.94 7.05
C PHE A 100 9.20 -9.73 7.91
N GLU A 101 9.94 -9.50 9.01
CA GLU A 101 9.67 -8.39 9.93
C GLU A 101 9.91 -7.03 9.26
N ASP A 102 10.98 -6.90 8.47
CA ASP A 102 11.31 -5.67 7.74
C ASP A 102 10.22 -5.34 6.73
N ILE A 103 9.71 -6.35 6.00
CA ILE A 103 8.61 -6.17 5.04
C ILE A 103 7.33 -5.76 5.75
N VAL A 104 6.97 -6.43 6.85
CA VAL A 104 5.74 -6.10 7.60
C VAL A 104 5.79 -4.68 8.16
N ASN A 105 6.96 -4.22 8.61
CA ASN A 105 7.15 -2.87 9.14
C ASN A 105 7.29 -1.78 8.06
N LYS A 106 7.58 -2.16 6.82
CA LYS A 106 7.76 -1.23 5.70
C LYS A 106 6.45 -0.62 5.19
N TYR A 107 5.33 -1.23 5.49
CA TYR A 107 4.03 -0.86 4.94
C TYR A 107 3.02 -0.59 6.04
N GLU A 108 2.15 0.38 5.78
CA GLU A 108 0.91 0.61 6.54
C GLU A 108 -0.31 0.15 5.76
N THR A 109 -1.35 -0.29 6.46
CA THR A 109 -2.61 -0.73 5.89
C THR A 109 -3.79 -0.01 6.53
N TYR A 110 -4.82 0.28 5.72
CA TYR A 110 -6.01 0.99 6.14
C TYR A 110 -7.25 0.26 5.65
N SER A 111 -8.15 -0.09 6.57
CA SER A 111 -9.41 -0.80 6.27
C SER A 111 -10.60 0.12 6.01
N ASP A 112 -10.53 1.37 6.48
CA ASP A 112 -11.67 2.28 6.54
C ASP A 112 -11.94 3.01 5.22
N PHE A 113 -11.04 2.86 4.24
CA PHE A 113 -11.13 3.55 2.96
C PHE A 113 -11.58 2.61 1.84
N LYS A 114 -12.49 3.10 1.00
CA LYS A 114 -13.03 2.33 -0.12
C LYS A 114 -12.08 2.28 -1.32
N ASN A 115 -11.32 3.35 -1.51
CA ASN A 115 -10.37 3.51 -2.62
C ASN A 115 -9.22 4.43 -2.22
N GLU A 116 -8.26 4.60 -3.12
CA GLU A 116 -7.07 5.42 -2.89
C GLU A 116 -7.38 6.91 -2.76
N GLU A 117 -8.46 7.38 -3.42
CA GLU A 117 -8.90 8.77 -3.36
C GLU A 117 -9.48 9.11 -1.98
N ASP A 118 -10.31 8.22 -1.41
CA ASP A 118 -10.85 8.37 -0.04
C ASP A 118 -9.71 8.44 0.99
N TRP A 119 -8.66 7.60 0.81
CA TRP A 119 -7.48 7.64 1.66
C TRP A 119 -6.70 8.95 1.49
N ALA A 120 -6.48 9.41 0.25
CA ALA A 120 -5.76 10.64 -0.02
C ALA A 120 -6.51 11.87 0.53
N GLU A 121 -7.85 11.87 0.49
CA GLU A 121 -8.67 12.90 1.12
C GLU A 121 -8.43 12.94 2.63
N ALA A 122 -8.55 11.81 3.32
CA ALA A 122 -8.31 11.72 4.76
C ALA A 122 -6.84 12.03 5.12
N TYR A 123 -5.88 11.60 4.29
CA TYR A 123 -4.47 11.93 4.46
C TYR A 123 -4.26 13.45 4.42
N ASN A 124 -4.85 14.13 3.44
CA ASN A 124 -4.77 15.58 3.35
C ASN A 124 -5.49 16.30 4.50
N ASP A 125 -6.60 15.78 5.00
CA ASP A 125 -7.30 16.35 6.17
C ASP A 125 -6.44 16.33 7.44
N VAL A 126 -5.66 15.26 7.64
CA VAL A 126 -4.78 15.10 8.80
C VAL A 126 -3.50 15.90 8.65
N TYR A 127 -2.93 15.92 7.45
CA TYR A 127 -1.67 16.60 7.14
C TYR A 127 -1.88 17.98 6.54
N THR A 128 -3.07 18.54 6.70
CA THR A 128 -3.55 19.80 6.14
C THR A 128 -2.45 20.84 6.07
N PHE A 129 -2.22 21.38 4.90
CA PHE A 129 -1.39 22.56 4.61
C PHE A 129 0.10 22.52 5.06
N VAL A 130 0.45 21.70 6.05
CA VAL A 130 1.85 21.55 6.53
C VAL A 130 2.68 20.66 5.60
N ASN A 131 2.03 19.74 4.85
CA ASN A 131 2.66 18.87 3.84
C ASN A 131 2.13 19.11 2.42
N ILE A 132 1.59 20.28 2.16
CA ILE A 132 1.17 20.72 0.82
C ILE A 132 2.31 20.65 -0.18
N GLU A 133 3.58 20.65 0.23
CA GLU A 133 4.69 20.46 -0.69
C GLU A 133 4.50 19.25 -1.62
N ASN A 134 3.92 18.16 -1.14
CA ASN A 134 3.67 16.98 -1.96
C ASN A 134 2.40 17.07 -2.82
N SER A 135 1.38 17.79 -2.37
CA SER A 135 0.16 18.09 -3.15
C SER A 135 0.36 19.30 -4.08
N TYR A 136 1.35 20.09 -3.81
CA TYR A 136 1.67 21.40 -4.38
C TYR A 136 1.97 21.36 -5.87
N GLU A 137 2.80 20.42 -6.34
CA GLU A 137 3.08 20.25 -7.77
C GLU A 137 1.83 19.94 -8.59
N VAL A 138 0.82 19.38 -7.95
CA VAL A 138 -0.45 19.01 -8.58
C VAL A 138 -1.35 20.23 -8.70
N CYS A 139 -1.40 21.05 -7.65
CA CYS A 139 -2.21 22.28 -7.62
C CYS A 139 -1.70 23.33 -8.61
N CYS A 140 -0.43 23.27 -9.02
CA CYS A 140 0.14 24.20 -10.01
C CYS A 140 -0.46 24.11 -11.41
N ASN A 141 -1.23 23.05 -11.71
CA ASN A 141 -1.83 22.82 -13.03
C ASN A 141 -3.34 23.10 -13.08
N PHE A 142 -3.90 23.73 -12.07
CA PHE A 142 -5.32 24.13 -12.10
C PHE A 142 -5.54 25.23 -13.13
N ASP A 143 -6.69 25.14 -13.81
CA ASP A 143 -7.08 26.15 -14.79
C ASP A 143 -7.43 27.50 -14.13
N ASP A 144 -7.58 28.52 -14.95
CA ASP A 144 -7.85 29.87 -14.48
C ASP A 144 -9.20 29.98 -13.73
N GLU A 145 -10.21 29.21 -14.11
CA GLU A 145 -11.52 29.23 -13.45
C GLU A 145 -11.43 28.70 -12.01
N LEU A 146 -10.66 27.64 -11.81
CA LEU A 146 -10.45 27.05 -10.49
C LEU A 146 -9.60 27.98 -9.60
N ARG A 147 -8.57 28.60 -10.16
CA ARG A 147 -7.77 29.60 -9.46
C ARG A 147 -8.63 30.81 -9.00
N ASP A 148 -9.44 31.36 -9.90
CA ASP A 148 -10.31 32.51 -9.59
C ASP A 148 -11.37 32.16 -8.53
N SER A 149 -11.86 30.92 -8.56
CA SER A 149 -12.78 30.40 -7.52
C SER A 149 -12.08 30.28 -6.17
N PHE A 150 -10.86 29.71 -6.18
CA PHE A 150 -10.04 29.57 -4.98
C PHE A 150 -9.71 30.94 -4.35
N LEU A 151 -9.27 31.91 -5.14
CA LEU A 151 -9.00 33.25 -4.65
C LEU A 151 -10.24 33.94 -4.08
N ARG A 152 -11.41 33.75 -4.67
CA ARG A 152 -12.67 34.31 -4.18
C ARG A 152 -13.02 33.76 -2.81
N ASP A 153 -12.87 32.45 -2.64
CA ASP A 153 -13.18 31.78 -1.36
C ASP A 153 -12.13 32.13 -0.30
N LEU A 154 -10.86 32.18 -0.68
CA LEU A 154 -9.80 32.62 0.21
C LEU A 154 -10.03 34.05 0.70
N LYS A 155 -10.33 34.98 -0.22
CA LYS A 155 -10.64 36.39 0.12
C LYS A 155 -11.85 36.54 1.03
N SER A 156 -12.85 35.66 0.91
CA SER A 156 -14.02 35.70 1.79
C SER A 156 -13.73 35.30 3.25
N THR A 157 -12.60 34.66 3.49
CA THR A 157 -12.26 34.02 4.77
C THR A 157 -10.97 34.50 5.40
N VAL A 158 -10.06 35.06 4.60
CA VAL A 158 -8.74 35.56 5.02
C VAL A 158 -8.55 36.98 4.53
N ASP A 159 -8.05 37.86 5.40
CA ASP A 159 -7.64 39.21 5.00
C ASP A 159 -6.30 39.14 4.27
N LEU A 160 -6.35 39.25 2.96
CA LEU A 160 -5.17 39.18 2.10
C LEU A 160 -4.43 40.53 1.98
N GLY A 161 -5.08 41.64 2.37
CA GLY A 161 -4.50 42.99 2.27
C GLY A 161 -3.98 43.29 0.88
N ASP A 162 -2.74 43.82 0.80
CA ASP A 162 -2.07 44.22 -0.45
C ASP A 162 -1.63 43.03 -1.33
N LEU A 163 -1.77 41.79 -0.86
CA LEU A 163 -1.37 40.60 -1.61
C LEU A 163 -2.39 40.18 -2.67
N GLU A 164 -3.66 40.52 -2.48
CA GLU A 164 -4.77 40.11 -3.33
C GLU A 164 -4.52 40.36 -4.81
N ASP A 165 -4.16 41.59 -5.16
CA ASP A 165 -3.97 41.97 -6.54
C ASP A 165 -2.81 41.20 -7.25
N ARG A 166 -1.79 40.79 -6.47
CA ARG A 166 -0.69 39.98 -6.97
C ARG A 166 -1.07 38.53 -7.18
N MET A 167 -1.95 38.00 -6.35
CA MET A 167 -2.35 36.61 -6.38
C MET A 167 -3.22 36.24 -7.60
N TYR A 168 -3.87 37.21 -8.25
CA TYR A 168 -4.68 36.96 -9.45
C TYR A 168 -3.85 36.47 -10.65
N ASP A 169 -2.59 36.83 -10.71
CA ASP A 169 -1.68 36.39 -11.79
C ASP A 169 -0.85 35.14 -11.39
N MET A 170 -1.06 34.61 -10.17
CA MET A 170 -0.31 33.47 -9.65
C MET A 170 -1.07 32.17 -9.87
N SER A 171 -0.35 31.07 -10.02
CA SER A 171 -0.92 29.73 -9.87
C SER A 171 -1.34 29.49 -8.43
N ILE A 172 -2.25 28.55 -8.16
CA ILE A 172 -2.64 28.17 -6.79
C ILE A 172 -1.39 27.84 -5.95
N GLY A 173 -0.42 27.15 -6.56
CA GLY A 173 0.82 26.84 -5.91
C GLY A 173 1.56 28.09 -5.43
N GLN A 174 1.78 29.06 -6.27
CA GLN A 174 2.44 30.32 -5.90
C GLN A 174 1.65 31.09 -4.84
N ILE A 175 0.30 31.01 -4.86
CA ILE A 175 -0.54 31.59 -3.82
C ILE A 175 -0.29 30.92 -2.46
N LEU A 176 -0.16 29.61 -2.44
CA LEU A 176 0.13 28.85 -1.23
C LEU A 176 1.52 29.20 -0.67
N ASP A 177 2.56 29.36 -1.54
CA ASP A 177 3.90 29.85 -1.12
C ASP A 177 3.83 31.20 -0.42
N GLU A 178 3.15 32.17 -1.03
CA GLU A 178 3.00 33.49 -0.43
C GLU A 178 2.27 33.42 0.93
N LEU A 179 1.24 32.57 1.05
CA LEU A 179 0.51 32.37 2.29
C LEU A 179 1.37 31.70 3.36
N GLU A 180 2.28 30.81 2.99
CA GLU A 180 3.24 30.19 3.90
C GLU A 180 4.26 31.22 4.40
N GLU A 181 4.84 32.02 3.49
CA GLU A 181 5.82 33.06 3.86
C GLU A 181 5.25 34.06 4.87
N ILE A 182 3.96 34.41 4.75
CA ILE A 182 3.31 35.33 5.68
C ILE A 182 2.67 34.64 6.90
N GLY A 183 2.81 33.30 7.02
CA GLY A 183 2.32 32.51 8.15
C GLY A 183 0.78 32.35 8.21
N LEU A 184 0.09 32.53 7.11
CA LEU A 184 -1.38 32.39 7.02
C LEU A 184 -1.82 30.94 6.69
N LEU A 185 -0.95 30.09 6.18
CA LEU A 185 -1.30 28.72 5.79
C LEU A 185 -1.95 27.91 6.91
N SER A 186 -1.44 28.03 8.12
CA SER A 186 -1.94 27.31 9.31
C SER A 186 -3.36 27.72 9.76
N ASN A 187 -3.89 28.82 9.21
CA ASN A 187 -5.20 29.38 9.55
C ASN A 187 -6.20 29.30 8.41
N LEU A 188 -5.90 28.60 7.31
CA LEU A 188 -6.80 28.48 6.20
C LEU A 188 -8.04 27.66 6.60
N PRO A 189 -9.26 28.11 6.18
CA PRO A 189 -10.47 27.38 6.46
C PRO A 189 -10.53 26.03 5.72
N PHE A 190 -11.13 25.05 6.36
CA PHE A 190 -11.38 23.72 5.79
C PHE A 190 -12.04 23.74 4.40
N SER A 191 -12.87 24.76 4.10
CA SER A 191 -13.50 24.94 2.79
C SER A 191 -12.52 25.03 1.62
N ILE A 192 -11.29 25.41 1.87
CA ILE A 192 -10.23 25.52 0.83
C ILE A 192 -9.72 24.14 0.41
N ALA A 193 -9.84 23.12 1.27
CA ALA A 193 -9.50 21.75 0.96
C ALA A 193 -10.32 21.17 -0.24
N PHE A 194 -11.52 21.72 -0.52
CA PHE A 194 -12.32 21.31 -1.67
C PHE A 194 -11.72 21.60 -3.04
N TYR A 195 -10.68 22.43 -3.12
CA TYR A 195 -9.97 22.72 -4.37
C TYR A 195 -8.90 21.68 -4.70
N PHE A 196 -8.71 20.68 -3.86
CA PHE A 196 -7.76 19.60 -4.13
C PHE A 196 -8.42 18.50 -4.96
N ASP A 197 -7.80 18.15 -6.08
CA ASP A 197 -8.14 16.95 -6.84
C ASP A 197 -7.43 15.74 -6.22
N TRP A 198 -8.18 14.93 -5.49
CA TRP A 198 -7.64 13.77 -4.78
C TRP A 198 -6.99 12.74 -5.71
N LYS A 199 -7.49 12.59 -6.94
CA LYS A 199 -6.85 11.74 -7.96
C LYS A 199 -5.47 12.23 -8.34
N SER A 200 -5.36 13.54 -8.50
CA SER A 200 -4.09 14.18 -8.78
C SER A 200 -3.15 14.10 -7.57
N THR A 201 -3.68 14.16 -6.34
CA THR A 201 -2.90 13.96 -5.11
C THR A 201 -2.30 12.56 -5.05
N VAL A 202 -3.09 11.50 -5.29
CA VAL A 202 -2.58 10.11 -5.37
C VAL A 202 -1.49 10.00 -6.42
N LYS A 203 -1.69 10.62 -7.60
CA LYS A 203 -0.69 10.64 -8.68
C LYS A 203 0.60 11.34 -8.26
N ALA A 204 0.51 12.46 -7.54
CA ALA A 204 1.67 13.19 -7.05
C ALA A 204 2.42 12.39 -5.97
N LEU A 205 1.71 11.81 -5.02
CA LEU A 205 2.30 10.95 -3.99
C LEU A 205 3.06 9.77 -4.62
N ARG A 206 2.50 9.14 -5.65
CA ARG A 206 3.18 8.10 -6.42
C ARG A 206 4.41 8.62 -7.17
N ALA A 207 4.33 9.81 -7.76
CA ALA A 207 5.47 10.44 -8.45
C ALA A 207 6.63 10.77 -7.50
N ASN A 208 6.31 11.06 -6.24
CA ASN A 208 7.28 11.29 -5.15
C ASN A 208 7.79 10.00 -4.48
N GLY A 209 7.47 8.85 -5.05
CA GLY A 209 7.96 7.56 -4.59
C GLY A 209 7.07 6.83 -3.59
N MET A 210 5.95 7.42 -3.17
CA MET A 210 4.97 6.74 -2.33
C MET A 210 4.20 5.71 -3.16
N THR A 211 4.27 4.46 -2.78
CA THR A 211 3.54 3.38 -3.45
C THR A 211 2.25 3.11 -2.70
N ILE A 212 1.13 3.36 -3.37
CA ILE A 212 -0.22 3.17 -2.82
C ILE A 212 -0.96 2.20 -3.75
N ASP A 213 -1.64 1.22 -3.18
CA ASP A 213 -2.52 0.30 -3.95
C ASP A 213 -3.64 -0.22 -3.03
N LYS A 214 -4.67 -0.82 -3.62
CA LYS A 214 -5.70 -1.54 -2.88
C LYS A 214 -5.55 -3.04 -3.13
N LEU A 215 -5.40 -3.79 -2.05
CA LEU A 215 -5.25 -5.25 -2.09
C LEU A 215 -6.00 -5.88 -0.90
N ASN A 216 -6.70 -6.96 -1.13
CA ASN A 216 -7.48 -7.66 -0.09
C ASN A 216 -8.44 -6.73 0.69
N ASP A 217 -9.06 -5.76 0.01
CA ASP A 217 -9.91 -4.72 0.62
C ASP A 217 -9.22 -3.77 1.62
N LEU A 218 -7.89 -3.74 1.60
CA LEU A 218 -7.08 -2.79 2.36
C LEU A 218 -6.41 -1.80 1.39
N ILE A 219 -6.33 -0.54 1.78
CA ILE A 219 -5.39 0.40 1.19
C ILE A 219 -4.02 0.09 1.82
N ILE A 220 -3.00 -0.11 0.99
CA ILE A 220 -1.63 -0.35 1.42
C ILE A 220 -0.72 0.76 0.92
N VAL A 221 0.13 1.25 1.81
CA VAL A 221 1.05 2.36 1.56
C VAL A 221 2.45 1.95 1.99
N GLU A 222 3.43 2.20 1.13
CA GLU A 222 4.86 2.08 1.47
C GLU A 222 5.30 3.33 2.24
N ILE A 223 5.85 3.15 3.45
CA ILE A 223 6.30 4.21 4.37
C ILE A 223 7.83 4.30 4.45
#